data_6c297c4824c0451ee197436360e45301
#
_entry.id   6c297c4824c0451ee197436360e45301
#
_cell.length_a   1.000
_cell.length_b   1.000
_cell.length_c   1.000
_cell.angle_alpha   90.00
_cell.angle_beta   90.00
_cell.angle_gamma   90.00
#
_symmetry.space_group_name_H-M   'P 1'
#
loop_
_entity.id
_entity.type
_entity.pdbx_description
1 polymer ?
#
loop_
_entity_poly.entity_id
_entity_poly.type
_entity_poly.pdbx_seq_one_letter_code
_entity_poly.pdbx_strand_id
1 'polypeptide(L)'
;LLEEEFNAVSPFVLTCIEDNLKRRILQPYLTAHFWWMGHDDEPMCNWTVWCTQNVLLTTFLMPWSEKMSSKLAAPVRALTGDAPLFLPENTSDTVVTLQAILYKAAESCDYFLKDYGNDGCCEEGAQYYRHAGLCLYGAMTVLNTVTGGHFSSLFQWDKVKNIAAYILNV
;
A
#
# COMPACT_ATOMS: atom_id res chain seq x y z
N LEU A 1 -11.90 3.46 -14.96
CA LEU A 1 -12.70 4.71 -15.07
C LEU A 1 -12.57 5.38 -16.45
N LEU A 2 -11.39 5.39 -17.08
CA LEU A 2 -11.13 6.03 -18.37
C LEU A 2 -10.73 5.02 -19.45
N GLU A 3 -11.15 3.77 -19.32
CA GLU A 3 -10.74 2.68 -20.21
C GLU A 3 -11.27 2.89 -21.63
N GLU A 4 -12.52 3.28 -21.75
CA GLU A 4 -13.15 3.53 -23.06
C GLU A 4 -12.50 4.71 -23.76
N GLU A 5 -12.23 5.80 -23.05
CA GLU A 5 -11.57 7.00 -23.55
C GLU A 5 -10.14 6.70 -24.00
N PHE A 6 -9.37 5.94 -23.21
CA PHE A 6 -8.02 5.55 -23.59
C PHE A 6 -8.01 4.63 -24.81
N ASN A 7 -8.93 3.66 -24.87
CA ASN A 7 -9.04 2.76 -26.03
C ASN A 7 -9.49 3.51 -27.29
N ALA A 8 -10.30 4.56 -27.16
CA ALA A 8 -10.69 5.40 -28.29
C ALA A 8 -9.49 6.20 -28.87
N VAL A 9 -8.50 6.55 -28.02
CA VAL A 9 -7.27 7.21 -28.47
C VAL A 9 -6.29 6.20 -29.07
N SER A 10 -6.02 5.13 -28.36
CA SER A 10 -5.17 4.04 -28.83
C SER A 10 -5.29 2.82 -27.91
N PRO A 11 -5.45 1.60 -28.47
CA PRO A 11 -5.48 0.36 -27.70
C PRO A 11 -4.16 0.06 -26.97
N PHE A 12 -3.06 0.75 -27.33
CA PHE A 12 -1.77 0.58 -26.68
C PHE A 12 -1.62 1.39 -25.39
N VAL A 13 -2.47 2.38 -25.14
CA VAL A 13 -2.35 3.26 -23.95
C VAL A 13 -2.48 2.44 -22.67
N LEU A 14 -3.53 1.64 -22.53
CA LEU A 14 -3.74 0.79 -21.35
C LEU A 14 -2.62 -0.24 -21.18
N THR A 15 -2.21 -0.89 -22.25
CA THR A 15 -1.10 -1.85 -22.23
C THR A 15 0.20 -1.20 -21.74
N CYS A 16 0.49 0.02 -22.19
CA CYS A 16 1.65 0.79 -21.71
C CYS A 16 1.54 1.17 -20.24
N ILE A 17 0.34 1.58 -19.80
CA ILE A 17 0.08 1.91 -18.39
C ILE A 17 0.31 0.66 -17.52
N GLU A 18 -0.34 -0.46 -17.83
CA GLU A 18 -0.22 -1.72 -17.09
C GLU A 18 1.24 -2.20 -17.00
N ASP A 19 1.98 -2.18 -18.13
CA ASP A 19 3.36 -2.62 -18.14
C ASP A 19 4.27 -1.71 -17.29
N ASN A 20 4.04 -0.39 -17.32
CA ASN A 20 4.78 0.54 -16.47
C ASN A 20 4.42 0.41 -14.99
N LEU A 21 3.15 0.27 -14.64
CA LEU A 21 2.72 0.04 -13.26
C LEU A 21 3.34 -1.24 -12.70
N LYS A 22 3.30 -2.32 -13.47
CA LYS A 22 3.92 -3.59 -13.08
C LYS A 22 5.43 -3.45 -12.86
N ARG A 23 6.17 -2.95 -13.87
CA ARG A 23 7.64 -2.94 -13.84
C ARG A 23 8.23 -1.89 -12.91
N ARG A 24 7.58 -0.74 -12.76
CA ARG A 24 8.14 0.41 -12.05
C ARG A 24 7.58 0.58 -10.64
N ILE A 25 6.44 -0.04 -10.33
CA ILE A 25 5.76 0.10 -9.04
C ILE A 25 5.65 -1.25 -8.37
N LEU A 26 4.82 -2.16 -8.90
CA LEU A 26 4.46 -3.37 -8.17
C LEU A 26 5.62 -4.36 -8.03
N GLN A 27 6.38 -4.61 -9.10
CA GLN A 27 7.51 -5.53 -9.02
C GLN A 27 8.61 -5.03 -8.08
N PRO A 28 9.10 -3.78 -8.16
CA PRO A 28 10.05 -3.26 -7.19
C PRO A 28 9.51 -3.26 -5.76
N TYR A 29 8.24 -2.90 -5.57
CA TYR A 29 7.61 -2.93 -4.25
C TYR A 29 7.63 -4.32 -3.61
N LEU A 30 7.39 -5.36 -4.40
CA LEU A 30 7.38 -6.75 -3.92
C LEU A 30 8.78 -7.32 -3.69
N THR A 31 9.78 -6.93 -4.50
CA THR A 31 11.09 -7.60 -4.54
C THR A 31 12.22 -6.81 -3.89
N ALA A 32 12.03 -5.52 -3.64
CA ALA A 32 13.03 -4.67 -3.00
C ALA A 32 12.52 -4.16 -1.65
N HIS A 33 13.49 -3.83 -0.78
CA HIS A 33 13.23 -3.04 0.42
C HIS A 33 13.75 -1.62 0.15
N PHE A 34 12.85 -0.65 0.18
CA PHE A 34 13.21 0.76 0.08
C PHE A 34 13.29 1.36 1.48
N TRP A 35 14.23 2.27 1.72
CA TRP A 35 14.43 2.91 3.00
C TRP A 35 13.14 3.52 3.62
N TRP A 36 12.23 4.00 2.79
CA TRP A 36 10.96 4.57 3.24
C TRP A 36 9.88 3.53 3.63
N MET A 37 10.11 2.24 3.35
CA MET A 37 9.16 1.18 3.72
C MET A 37 9.13 0.92 5.23
N GLY A 38 10.18 1.31 5.91
CA GLY A 38 10.32 1.16 7.34
C GLY A 38 11.06 -0.11 7.74
N HIS A 39 11.81 0.01 8.81
CA HIS A 39 12.44 -1.05 9.56
C HIS A 39 12.35 -0.67 11.04
N ASP A 40 12.58 -1.61 11.94
CA ASP A 40 12.43 -1.40 13.38
C ASP A 40 13.18 -0.17 13.93
N ASP A 41 14.33 0.17 13.34
CA ASP A 41 15.22 1.24 13.80
C ASP A 41 15.31 2.44 12.83
N GLU A 42 14.55 2.45 11.74
CA GLU A 42 14.57 3.54 10.76
C GLU A 42 13.49 4.58 11.06
N PRO A 43 13.84 5.88 11.12
CA PRO A 43 12.82 6.92 11.28
C PRO A 43 11.90 6.96 10.08
N MET A 44 10.60 6.96 10.33
CA MET A 44 9.59 7.05 9.29
C MET A 44 9.42 8.48 8.80
N CYS A 45 9.03 8.64 7.55
CA CYS A 45 8.67 9.92 6.98
C CYS A 45 7.37 9.81 6.16
N ASN A 46 6.86 10.93 5.67
CA ASN A 46 5.62 10.94 4.88
C ASN A 46 5.64 9.99 3.67
N TRP A 47 6.81 9.70 3.09
CA TRP A 47 6.94 8.77 1.97
C TRP A 47 6.47 7.36 2.31
N THR A 48 6.63 6.93 3.55
CA THR A 48 6.19 5.61 4.02
C THR A 48 4.72 5.38 3.70
N VAL A 49 3.86 6.27 4.14
CA VAL A 49 2.41 6.13 3.94
C VAL A 49 1.93 6.68 2.60
N TRP A 50 2.58 7.70 2.06
CA TRP A 50 2.24 8.25 0.75
C TRP A 50 2.49 7.23 -0.37
N CYS A 51 3.67 6.62 -0.41
CA CYS A 51 3.98 5.58 -1.39
C CYS A 51 3.10 4.35 -1.17
N THR A 52 2.92 3.91 0.08
CA THR A 52 2.08 2.75 0.43
C THR A 52 0.64 2.95 -0.02
N GLN A 53 0.02 4.11 0.25
CA GLN A 53 -1.33 4.41 -0.23
C GLN A 53 -1.42 4.34 -1.76
N ASN A 54 -0.46 4.92 -2.47
CA ASN A 54 -0.46 4.91 -3.93
C ASN A 54 -0.27 3.49 -4.50
N VAL A 55 0.54 2.65 -3.87
CA VAL A 55 0.67 1.23 -4.24
C VAL A 55 -0.65 0.51 -4.05
N LEU A 56 -1.31 0.68 -2.91
CA LEU A 56 -2.62 0.08 -2.62
C LEU A 56 -3.68 0.52 -3.65
N LEU A 57 -3.79 1.82 -3.92
CA LEU A 57 -4.74 2.35 -4.90
C LEU A 57 -4.45 1.78 -6.29
N THR A 58 -3.17 1.75 -6.71
CA THR A 58 -2.76 1.15 -7.98
C THR A 58 -3.17 -0.32 -8.05
N THR A 59 -2.92 -1.07 -6.97
CA THR A 59 -3.23 -2.50 -6.89
C THR A 59 -4.71 -2.79 -7.07
N PHE A 60 -5.58 -2.05 -6.39
CA PHE A 60 -7.02 -2.33 -6.36
C PHE A 60 -7.83 -1.61 -7.45
N LEU A 61 -7.25 -0.63 -8.13
CA LEU A 61 -7.89 0.05 -9.27
C LEU A 61 -7.48 -0.52 -10.63
N MET A 62 -6.44 -1.35 -10.66
CA MET A 62 -5.92 -1.92 -11.90
C MET A 62 -6.60 -3.24 -12.24
N PRO A 63 -6.92 -3.51 -13.52
CA PRO A 63 -7.34 -4.83 -13.95
C PRO A 63 -6.17 -5.83 -13.86
N TRP A 64 -6.43 -6.98 -13.27
CA TRP A 64 -5.42 -8.04 -13.11
C TRP A 64 -5.58 -9.09 -14.20
N SER A 65 -4.57 -9.25 -15.05
CA SER A 65 -4.48 -10.36 -16.00
C SER A 65 -3.69 -11.53 -15.39
N GLU A 66 -4.01 -12.77 -15.80
CA GLU A 66 -3.26 -13.96 -15.38
C GLU A 66 -1.77 -13.85 -15.67
N LYS A 67 -1.42 -13.34 -16.86
CA LYS A 67 -0.02 -13.14 -17.28
C LYS A 67 0.73 -12.16 -16.39
N MET A 68 0.06 -11.11 -15.91
CA MET A 68 0.64 -10.15 -14.98
C MET A 68 0.81 -10.77 -13.60
N SER A 69 -0.21 -11.44 -13.12
CA SER A 69 -0.23 -12.11 -11.82
C SER A 69 0.91 -13.14 -11.71
N SER A 70 1.08 -14.01 -12.68
CA SER A 70 2.17 -15.01 -12.69
C SER A 70 3.57 -14.39 -12.64
N LYS A 71 3.78 -13.28 -13.35
CA LYS A 71 5.08 -12.59 -13.34
C LYS A 71 5.40 -11.92 -12.00
N LEU A 72 4.40 -11.46 -11.28
CA LEU A 72 4.56 -10.84 -9.97
C LEU A 72 4.60 -11.88 -8.84
N ALA A 73 3.87 -12.98 -8.96
CA ALA A 73 3.84 -14.03 -7.95
C ALA A 73 5.13 -14.86 -7.91
N ALA A 74 5.80 -15.08 -9.04
CA ALA A 74 7.01 -15.88 -9.09
C ALA A 74 8.11 -15.42 -8.11
N PRO A 75 8.51 -14.12 -8.08
CA PRO A 75 9.48 -13.65 -7.09
C PRO A 75 8.94 -13.69 -5.67
N VAL A 76 7.63 -13.45 -5.44
CA VAL A 76 7.01 -13.56 -4.13
C VAL A 76 7.11 -14.98 -3.60
N ARG A 77 6.77 -15.98 -4.41
CA ARG A 77 6.91 -17.41 -4.02
C ARG A 77 8.35 -17.80 -3.71
N ALA A 78 9.31 -17.21 -4.41
CA ALA A 78 10.73 -17.46 -4.16
C ALA A 78 11.23 -16.84 -2.85
N LEU A 79 10.62 -15.70 -2.42
CA LEU A 79 10.97 -15.01 -1.18
C LEU A 79 10.26 -15.58 0.04
N THR A 80 9.10 -16.22 -0.14
CA THR A 80 8.26 -16.71 0.96
C THR A 80 8.73 -18.05 1.57
N GLY A 81 9.90 -18.56 1.17
CA GLY A 81 10.50 -19.75 1.84
C GLY A 81 10.63 -19.60 3.37
N ASP A 82 10.70 -18.36 3.87
CA ASP A 82 10.83 -18.04 5.30
C ASP A 82 9.79 -17.03 5.82
N ALA A 83 8.81 -16.62 5.02
CA ALA A 83 7.86 -15.56 5.40
C ALA A 83 6.50 -16.12 5.88
N PRO A 84 5.79 -15.39 6.78
CA PRO A 84 4.56 -15.85 7.44
C PRO A 84 3.32 -15.91 6.54
N LEU A 85 3.47 -15.85 5.22
CA LEU A 85 2.36 -16.01 4.29
C LEU A 85 2.02 -17.51 4.17
N PHE A 86 1.15 -17.98 5.04
CA PHE A 86 0.54 -19.31 4.93
C PHE A 86 -0.38 -19.34 3.70
N LEU A 87 0.19 -19.64 2.55
CA LEU A 87 -0.56 -19.80 1.31
C LEU A 87 -0.71 -21.30 1.01
N PRO A 88 -1.95 -21.81 0.85
CA PRO A 88 -2.16 -23.14 0.32
C PRO A 88 -1.43 -23.33 -1.02
N GLU A 89 -0.89 -24.53 -1.28
CA GLU A 89 -0.12 -24.81 -2.50
C GLU A 89 -0.86 -24.45 -3.80
N ASN A 90 -2.18 -24.53 -3.78
CA ASN A 90 -3.05 -24.22 -4.94
C ASN A 90 -3.55 -22.77 -4.98
N THR A 91 -2.98 -21.86 -4.19
CA THR A 91 -3.40 -20.45 -4.21
C THR A 91 -3.05 -19.81 -5.56
N SER A 92 -4.00 -19.12 -6.18
CA SER A 92 -3.77 -18.44 -7.45
C SER A 92 -2.70 -17.35 -7.35
N ASP A 93 -1.95 -17.13 -8.41
CA ASP A 93 -0.90 -16.11 -8.47
C ASP A 93 -1.41 -14.70 -8.18
N THR A 94 -2.64 -14.39 -8.57
CA THR A 94 -3.28 -13.11 -8.22
C THR A 94 -3.44 -12.95 -6.72
N VAL A 95 -3.95 -13.98 -6.04
CA VAL A 95 -4.15 -13.95 -4.58
C VAL A 95 -2.81 -13.86 -3.85
N VAL A 96 -1.80 -14.62 -4.29
CA VAL A 96 -0.42 -14.55 -3.74
C VAL A 96 0.12 -13.14 -3.80
N THR A 97 0.02 -12.53 -4.98
CA THR A 97 0.52 -11.16 -5.20
C THR A 97 -0.23 -10.13 -4.36
N LEU A 98 -1.57 -10.21 -4.34
CA LEU A 98 -2.41 -9.29 -3.56
C LEU A 98 -2.13 -9.40 -2.06
N GLN A 99 -1.99 -10.62 -1.54
CA GLN A 99 -1.67 -10.84 -0.13
C GLN A 99 -0.29 -10.30 0.25
N ALA A 100 0.71 -10.48 -0.61
CA ALA A 100 2.05 -9.94 -0.38
C ALA A 100 2.04 -8.40 -0.35
N ILE A 101 1.31 -7.77 -1.27
CA ILE A 101 1.16 -6.31 -1.28
C ILE A 101 0.44 -5.82 -0.01
N LEU A 102 -0.66 -6.47 0.36
CA LEU A 102 -1.42 -6.12 1.57
C LEU A 102 -0.56 -6.25 2.83
N TYR A 103 0.19 -7.35 2.95
CA TYR A 103 1.07 -7.57 4.09
C TYR A 103 2.12 -6.47 4.21
N LYS A 104 2.89 -6.21 3.15
CA LYS A 104 3.90 -5.13 3.13
C LYS A 104 3.31 -3.76 3.41
N ALA A 105 2.13 -3.49 2.88
CA ALA A 105 1.44 -2.23 3.11
C ALA A 105 0.98 -2.08 4.56
N ALA A 106 0.44 -3.12 5.16
CA ALA A 106 0.05 -3.12 6.58
C ALA A 106 1.27 -2.95 7.49
N GLU A 107 2.37 -3.64 7.19
CA GLU A 107 3.64 -3.53 7.91
C GLU A 107 4.19 -2.09 7.85
N SER A 108 4.27 -1.49 6.66
CA SER A 108 4.72 -0.09 6.51
C SER A 108 3.81 0.90 7.26
N CYS A 109 2.50 0.69 7.25
CA CYS A 109 1.56 1.51 8.01
C CYS A 109 1.76 1.32 9.53
N ASP A 110 2.05 0.10 10.01
CA ASP A 110 2.31 -0.17 11.41
C ASP A 110 3.59 0.50 11.90
N TYR A 111 4.69 0.44 11.15
CA TYR A 111 5.91 1.16 11.45
C TYR A 111 5.67 2.66 11.53
N PHE A 112 5.01 3.24 10.54
CA PHE A 112 4.69 4.66 10.54
C PHE A 112 3.80 5.05 11.72
N LEU A 113 2.79 4.24 12.04
CA LEU A 113 1.89 4.49 13.16
C LEU A 113 2.62 4.38 14.51
N LYS A 114 3.59 3.46 14.66
CA LYS A 114 4.42 3.35 15.87
C LYS A 114 5.26 4.60 16.10
N ASP A 115 5.86 5.12 15.04
CA ASP A 115 6.75 6.29 15.09
C ASP A 115 5.98 7.60 15.28
N TYR A 116 4.74 7.67 14.80
CA TYR A 116 3.88 8.85 14.96
C TYR A 116 3.57 9.15 16.42
N GLY A 117 3.57 10.42 16.82
CA GLY A 117 3.28 10.85 18.20
C GLY A 117 1.87 10.46 18.68
N ASN A 118 1.75 10.15 19.97
CA ASN A 118 0.43 9.80 20.56
C ASN A 118 -0.55 10.96 20.57
N ASP A 119 -0.04 12.20 20.53
CA ASP A 119 -0.83 13.43 20.43
C ASP A 119 -1.37 13.68 18.99
N GLY A 120 -0.93 12.88 18.02
CA GLY A 120 -1.30 13.01 16.62
C GLY A 120 -0.58 14.14 15.88
N CYS A 121 0.42 14.77 16.50
CA CYS A 121 1.17 15.84 15.86
C CYS A 121 1.98 15.31 14.67
N CYS A 122 1.85 15.97 13.52
CA CYS A 122 2.71 15.69 12.38
C CYS A 122 4.06 16.39 12.58
N GLU A 123 5.13 15.61 12.80
CA GLU A 123 6.48 16.12 13.02
C GLU A 123 6.99 17.01 11.85
N GLU A 124 6.53 16.71 10.63
CA GLU A 124 6.84 17.49 9.44
C GLU A 124 5.99 18.76 9.32
N GLY A 125 5.10 19.02 10.26
CA GLY A 125 4.22 20.18 10.31
C GLY A 125 2.90 20.01 9.52
N ALA A 126 1.99 20.99 9.73
CA ALA A 126 0.63 20.96 9.16
C ALA A 126 0.61 20.88 7.62
N GLN A 127 1.57 21.49 6.94
CA GLN A 127 1.64 21.47 5.48
C GLN A 127 1.86 20.05 4.94
N TYR A 128 2.67 19.23 5.62
CA TYR A 128 2.97 17.86 5.23
C TYR A 128 1.95 16.84 5.75
N TYR A 129 1.05 17.24 6.64
CA TYR A 129 -0.02 16.37 7.14
C TYR A 129 -0.79 15.66 6.02
N ARG A 130 -1.03 16.33 4.89
CA ARG A 130 -1.69 15.74 3.71
C ARG A 130 -0.94 14.54 3.10
N HIS A 131 0.39 14.49 3.26
CA HIS A 131 1.23 13.38 2.78
C HIS A 131 1.56 12.37 3.89
N ALA A 132 1.37 12.75 5.14
CA ALA A 132 1.59 11.92 6.33
C ALA A 132 0.25 11.36 6.87
N GLY A 133 -0.41 12.08 7.77
CA GLY A 133 -1.62 11.62 8.44
C GLY A 133 -2.77 11.28 7.49
N LEU A 134 -3.03 12.13 6.48
CA LEU A 134 -4.10 11.87 5.50
C LEU A 134 -3.80 10.64 4.63
N CYS A 135 -2.55 10.45 4.19
CA CYS A 135 -2.17 9.26 3.43
C CYS A 135 -2.20 7.99 4.29
N LEU A 136 -1.84 8.07 5.58
CA LEU A 136 -2.04 6.97 6.52
C LEU A 136 -3.53 6.55 6.59
N TYR A 137 -4.43 7.52 6.76
CA TYR A 137 -5.87 7.25 6.74
C TYR A 137 -6.34 6.63 5.44
N GLY A 138 -5.85 7.14 4.30
CA GLY A 138 -6.15 6.59 2.99
C GLY A 138 -5.70 5.13 2.86
N ALA A 139 -4.46 4.82 3.25
CA ALA A 139 -3.93 3.46 3.23
C ALA A 139 -4.73 2.53 4.16
N MET A 140 -4.98 2.94 5.41
CA MET A 140 -5.78 2.19 6.38
C MET A 140 -7.21 1.95 5.88
N THR A 141 -7.82 2.93 5.22
CA THR A 141 -9.18 2.80 4.65
C THR A 141 -9.20 1.76 3.55
N VAL A 142 -8.22 1.77 2.62
CA VAL A 142 -8.12 0.76 1.57
C VAL A 142 -7.91 -0.62 2.19
N LEU A 143 -6.93 -0.78 3.10
CA LEU A 143 -6.67 -2.04 3.81
C LEU A 143 -7.94 -2.56 4.49
N ASN A 144 -8.65 -1.72 5.24
CA ASN A 144 -9.86 -2.10 5.92
C ASN A 144 -10.98 -2.53 4.96
N THR A 145 -11.15 -1.80 3.86
CA THR A 145 -12.19 -2.09 2.87
C THR A 145 -11.95 -3.44 2.18
N VAL A 146 -10.72 -3.65 1.69
CA VAL A 146 -10.40 -4.87 0.91
C VAL A 146 -10.30 -6.13 1.78
N THR A 147 -10.14 -5.97 3.09
CA THR A 147 -10.12 -7.08 4.06
C THR A 147 -11.47 -7.30 4.76
N GLY A 148 -12.55 -6.68 4.27
CA GLY A 148 -13.88 -6.85 4.85
C GLY A 148 -14.03 -6.30 6.26
N GLY A 149 -13.30 -5.23 6.61
CA GLY A 149 -13.40 -4.56 7.90
C GLY A 149 -12.43 -5.08 8.98
N HIS A 150 -11.45 -5.91 8.61
CA HIS A 150 -10.50 -6.50 9.56
C HIS A 150 -9.77 -5.47 10.43
N PHE A 151 -9.48 -4.30 9.89
CA PHE A 151 -8.78 -3.22 10.57
C PHE A 151 -9.68 -2.15 11.20
N SER A 152 -11.00 -2.39 11.29
CA SER A 152 -11.97 -1.39 11.78
C SER A 152 -11.66 -0.89 13.20
N SER A 153 -11.11 -1.74 14.07
CA SER A 153 -10.75 -1.38 15.45
C SER A 153 -9.66 -0.32 15.53
N LEU A 154 -8.76 -0.22 14.55
CA LEU A 154 -7.68 0.76 14.54
C LEU A 154 -8.21 2.20 14.53
N PHE A 155 -9.33 2.46 13.87
CA PHE A 155 -9.95 3.78 13.82
C PHE A 155 -10.53 4.23 15.17
N GLN A 156 -10.59 3.32 16.16
CA GLN A 156 -11.03 3.64 17.52
C GLN A 156 -9.87 3.99 18.47
N TRP A 157 -8.62 3.74 18.06
CA TRP A 157 -7.45 4.07 18.87
C TRP A 157 -7.31 5.58 19.05
N ASP A 158 -6.99 6.03 20.26
CA ASP A 158 -6.86 7.45 20.57
C ASP A 158 -5.78 8.13 19.74
N LYS A 159 -4.64 7.47 19.54
CA LYS A 159 -3.59 7.96 18.65
C LYS A 159 -4.12 8.24 17.24
N VAL A 160 -4.88 7.31 16.67
CA VAL A 160 -5.45 7.45 15.32
C VAL A 160 -6.46 8.58 15.26
N LYS A 161 -7.31 8.71 16.28
CA LYS A 161 -8.25 9.85 16.41
C LYS A 161 -7.52 11.18 16.56
N ASN A 162 -6.44 11.22 17.33
CA ASN A 162 -5.63 12.42 17.50
C ASN A 162 -4.95 12.83 16.20
N ILE A 163 -4.45 11.88 15.41
CA ILE A 163 -3.93 12.16 14.06
C ILE A 163 -5.02 12.80 13.19
N ALA A 164 -6.25 12.30 13.20
CA ALA A 164 -7.36 12.88 12.44
C ALA A 164 -7.72 14.29 12.93
N ALA A 165 -7.70 14.52 14.25
CA ALA A 165 -8.03 15.80 14.84
C ALA A 165 -6.94 16.86 14.69
N TYR A 166 -5.70 16.47 14.43
CA TYR A 166 -4.55 17.37 14.38
C TYR A 166 -4.80 18.58 13.49
N ILE A 167 -5.26 18.38 12.25
CA ILE A 167 -5.46 19.45 11.28
C ILE A 167 -6.58 20.42 11.68
N LEU A 168 -7.42 20.06 12.62
CA LEU A 168 -8.49 20.94 13.14
C LEU A 168 -7.98 21.85 14.25
N ASN A 169 -6.79 21.55 14.81
CA ASN A 169 -6.23 22.22 15.98
C ASN A 169 -5.00 23.09 15.66
N VAL A 170 -4.59 23.16 14.41
CA VAL A 170 -3.42 23.93 13.94
C VAL A 170 -3.77 25.03 12.95
#